data_b0694cbb904a760555a6cc65108439f5
#
_entry.id   b0694cbb904a760555a6cc65108439f5
#
_cell.length_a   1.000
_cell.length_b   1.000
_cell.length_c   1.000
_cell.angle_alpha   90.00
_cell.angle_beta   90.00
_cell.angle_gamma   90.00
#
_symmetry.space_group_name_H-M   'P 1'
#
loop_
_entity.id
_entity.type
_entity.pdbx_description
1 polymer ?
#
loop_
_entity_poly.entity_id
_entity_poly.type
_entity_poly.pdbx_seq_one_letter_code
_entity_poly.pdbx_strand_id
1 'polypeptide(L)'
;MKRFMSFVLAAIIVLPLGFSAEVKAQENNMLSEMDKEAGWQLLFDGKSLLGWVNRGGAANWTVENGELTGEKLGRGPGYIGTFKAYTNFELHVEFNQDAGHNSGVFIRGPRNTMSGVSQYNFYEINIADTHSSGYMTGMIVSLHKDDKMPKTEGKWNTMDITAKGRDITVTLNGEETAKIQDRAHYSGVVVLQAFGDGKIRFRNIKIREME
;
A
#
# COMPACT_ATOMS: atom_id res chain seq x y z
N MET A 1 -47.54 41.23 -59.06
CA MET A 1 -46.84 41.57 -57.78
C MET A 1 -46.83 40.30 -56.88
N LYS A 2 -45.73 39.58 -56.85
CA LYS A 2 -45.54 38.38 -55.93
C LYS A 2 -44.81 38.82 -54.71
N ARG A 3 -45.45 38.69 -53.52
CA ARG A 3 -44.85 38.96 -52.23
C ARG A 3 -44.08 37.69 -51.79
N PHE A 4 -42.76 37.81 -51.63
CA PHE A 4 -41.94 36.80 -50.97
C PHE A 4 -42.05 37.01 -49.47
N MET A 5 -42.46 36.00 -48.75
CA MET A 5 -42.48 35.92 -47.27
C MET A 5 -41.22 35.19 -46.82
N SER A 6 -40.28 35.94 -46.26
CA SER A 6 -39.05 35.35 -45.65
C SER A 6 -39.37 34.80 -44.27
N PHE A 7 -39.20 33.50 -44.14
CA PHE A 7 -39.19 32.86 -42.78
C PHE A 7 -37.76 32.94 -42.19
N VAL A 8 -37.65 33.62 -41.08
CA VAL A 8 -36.43 33.63 -40.26
C VAL A 8 -36.52 32.43 -39.30
N LEU A 9 -35.67 31.44 -39.51
CA LEU A 9 -35.54 30.29 -38.62
C LEU A 9 -34.57 30.68 -37.51
N ALA A 10 -35.07 30.87 -36.27
CA ALA A 10 -34.23 31.07 -35.10
C ALA A 10 -33.69 29.73 -34.60
N ALA A 11 -32.41 29.50 -34.77
CA ALA A 11 -31.73 28.33 -34.19
C ALA A 11 -31.48 28.55 -32.68
N ILE A 12 -32.15 27.76 -31.86
CA ILE A 12 -31.88 27.70 -30.41
C ILE A 12 -30.64 26.87 -30.20
N ILE A 13 -29.52 27.49 -29.87
CA ILE A 13 -28.30 26.82 -29.44
C ILE A 13 -28.49 26.42 -27.95
N VAL A 14 -28.74 25.15 -27.69
CA VAL A 14 -28.69 24.57 -26.34
C VAL A 14 -27.23 24.25 -26.04
N LEU A 15 -26.58 25.08 -25.22
CA LEU A 15 -25.28 24.79 -24.65
C LEU A 15 -25.45 23.71 -23.57
N PRO A 16 -24.72 22.59 -23.65
CA PRO A 16 -24.72 21.64 -22.57
C PRO A 16 -24.00 22.25 -21.35
N LEU A 17 -24.72 22.41 -20.23
CA LEU A 17 -24.13 22.69 -18.93
C LEU A 17 -23.29 21.45 -18.52
N GLY A 18 -22.01 21.51 -18.84
CA GLY A 18 -21.05 20.53 -18.36
C GLY A 18 -20.89 20.70 -16.85
N PHE A 19 -21.51 19.84 -16.07
CA PHE A 19 -21.12 19.61 -14.67
C PHE A 19 -19.75 18.91 -14.68
N SER A 20 -18.67 19.67 -14.64
CA SER A 20 -17.39 19.14 -14.21
C SER A 20 -17.45 19.01 -12.68
N ALA A 21 -17.70 17.81 -12.20
CA ALA A 21 -17.42 17.50 -10.80
C ALA A 21 -15.91 17.68 -10.60
N GLU A 22 -15.50 18.71 -9.90
CA GLU A 22 -14.12 18.80 -9.39
C GLU A 22 -13.90 17.61 -8.48
N VAL A 23 -13.19 16.60 -8.97
CA VAL A 23 -12.65 15.52 -8.12
C VAL A 23 -11.58 16.16 -7.25
N LYS A 24 -11.98 16.59 -6.05
CA LYS A 24 -11.04 17.09 -5.05
C LYS A 24 -10.06 15.95 -4.75
N ALA A 25 -8.77 16.16 -5.04
CA ALA A 25 -7.75 15.18 -4.72
C ALA A 25 -7.85 14.85 -3.22
N GLN A 26 -7.94 13.56 -2.89
CA GLN A 26 -7.97 13.12 -1.50
C GLN A 26 -6.66 13.53 -0.84
N GLU A 27 -6.73 14.22 0.30
CA GLU A 27 -5.55 14.51 1.11
C GLU A 27 -4.96 13.20 1.62
N ASN A 28 -3.63 13.09 1.64
CA ASN A 28 -2.95 11.89 2.12
C ASN A 28 -3.24 11.65 3.61
N ASN A 29 -3.25 10.39 4.00
CA ASN A 29 -3.47 9.90 5.36
C ASN A 29 -4.81 10.35 5.96
N MET A 30 -5.85 10.37 5.13
CA MET A 30 -7.21 10.65 5.53
C MET A 30 -8.17 9.58 4.98
N LEU A 31 -9.16 9.22 5.77
CA LEU A 31 -10.25 8.37 5.31
C LEU A 31 -11.34 9.23 4.68
N SER A 32 -11.78 8.83 3.48
CA SER A 32 -13.02 9.36 2.91
C SER A 32 -14.22 8.93 3.76
N GLU A 33 -15.38 9.57 3.57
CA GLU A 33 -16.61 9.13 4.24
C GLU A 33 -16.95 7.68 3.84
N MET A 34 -16.75 7.31 2.58
CA MET A 34 -16.93 5.93 2.12
C MET A 34 -15.98 4.93 2.81
N ASP A 35 -14.72 5.31 3.03
CA ASP A 35 -13.77 4.47 3.78
C ASP A 35 -14.26 4.24 5.22
N LYS A 36 -14.73 5.29 5.89
CA LYS A 36 -15.25 5.21 7.26
C LYS A 36 -16.48 4.31 7.36
N GLU A 37 -17.43 4.50 6.45
CA GLU A 37 -18.64 3.67 6.35
C GLU A 37 -18.30 2.20 6.03
N ALA A 38 -17.28 1.95 5.23
CA ALA A 38 -16.77 0.62 4.91
C ALA A 38 -15.93 -0.01 6.04
N GLY A 39 -15.68 0.72 7.15
CA GLY A 39 -14.97 0.21 8.32
C GLY A 39 -13.43 0.27 8.21
N TRP A 40 -12.88 1.06 7.28
CA TRP A 40 -11.45 1.29 7.22
C TRP A 40 -10.96 2.11 8.41
N GLN A 41 -9.75 1.82 8.87
CA GLN A 41 -9.03 2.52 9.93
C GLN A 41 -7.65 2.90 9.42
N LEU A 42 -7.21 4.14 9.70
CA LEU A 42 -5.83 4.54 9.42
C LEU A 42 -4.88 3.84 10.38
N LEU A 43 -3.81 3.29 9.84
CA LEU A 43 -2.66 2.81 10.61
C LEU A 43 -1.58 3.88 10.75
N PHE A 44 -1.61 4.90 9.89
CA PHE A 44 -0.67 6.02 9.90
C PHE A 44 -1.42 7.34 9.64
N ASP A 45 -1.24 8.30 10.54
CA ASP A 45 -1.94 9.59 10.53
C ASP A 45 -1.19 10.70 9.77
N GLY A 46 -0.03 10.39 9.19
CA GLY A 46 0.82 11.37 8.50
C GLY A 46 1.57 12.32 9.43
N LYS A 47 1.46 12.18 10.76
CA LYS A 47 1.99 13.13 11.74
C LYS A 47 2.89 12.49 12.79
N SER A 48 2.63 11.24 13.15
CA SER A 48 3.32 10.56 14.24
C SER A 48 3.49 9.07 13.99
N LEU A 49 4.37 8.45 14.76
CA LEU A 49 4.53 6.99 14.81
C LEU A 49 3.62 6.33 15.86
N LEU A 50 2.54 7.01 16.26
CA LEU A 50 1.59 6.46 17.22
C LEU A 50 0.97 5.16 16.67
N GLY A 51 0.98 4.10 17.48
CA GLY A 51 0.51 2.77 17.04
C GLY A 51 1.59 1.91 16.35
N TRP A 52 2.75 2.49 16.08
CA TRP A 52 3.91 1.80 15.52
C TRP A 52 5.00 1.60 16.57
N VAL A 53 5.66 0.45 16.54
CA VAL A 53 6.76 0.11 17.47
C VAL A 53 7.93 -0.49 16.70
N ASN A 54 9.13 -0.30 17.20
CA ASN A 54 10.32 -0.96 16.65
C ASN A 54 10.16 -2.48 16.79
N ARG A 55 10.40 -3.19 15.68
CA ARG A 55 10.29 -4.66 15.58
C ARG A 55 11.64 -5.34 15.42
N GLY A 56 12.72 -4.60 15.58
CA GLY A 56 14.07 -5.10 15.50
C GLY A 56 14.88 -4.53 14.34
N GLY A 57 16.17 -4.88 14.33
CA GLY A 57 17.11 -4.36 13.35
C GLY A 57 17.48 -2.89 13.57
N ALA A 58 18.16 -2.29 12.59
CA ALA A 58 18.65 -0.93 12.67
C ALA A 58 18.17 -0.11 11.47
N ALA A 59 17.12 0.66 11.65
CA ALA A 59 16.67 1.68 10.73
C ALA A 59 16.22 2.93 11.48
N ASN A 60 16.40 4.08 10.85
CA ASN A 60 15.81 5.32 11.28
C ASN A 60 14.40 5.42 10.68
N TRP A 61 13.38 5.46 11.54
CA TRP A 61 11.99 5.63 11.14
C TRP A 61 11.53 7.01 11.58
N THR A 62 11.14 7.84 10.61
CA THR A 62 10.72 9.24 10.81
C THR A 62 9.41 9.51 10.11
N VAL A 63 8.79 10.64 10.46
CA VAL A 63 7.70 11.23 9.69
C VAL A 63 8.23 12.47 8.99
N GLU A 64 8.27 12.44 7.66
CA GLU A 64 8.77 13.52 6.82
C GLU A 64 7.69 13.88 5.78
N ASN A 65 7.23 15.11 5.74
CA ASN A 65 6.22 15.60 4.76
C ASN A 65 4.92 14.78 4.71
N GLY A 66 4.47 14.25 5.84
CA GLY A 66 3.29 13.38 5.90
C GLY A 66 3.56 11.93 5.47
N GLU A 67 4.80 11.54 5.32
CA GLU A 67 5.23 10.20 4.91
C GLU A 67 5.94 9.49 6.06
N LEU A 68 5.65 8.20 6.26
CA LEU A 68 6.41 7.32 7.13
C LEU A 68 7.66 6.89 6.37
N THR A 69 8.81 7.44 6.74
CA THR A 69 10.07 7.23 6.04
C THR A 69 10.99 6.29 6.82
N GLY A 70 11.50 5.28 6.14
CA GLY A 70 12.49 4.34 6.67
C GLY A 70 13.81 4.44 5.94
N GLU A 71 14.90 4.52 6.70
CA GLU A 71 16.27 4.52 6.20
C GLU A 71 17.11 3.54 7.02
N LYS A 72 17.78 2.61 6.33
CA LYS A 72 18.63 1.61 6.97
C LYS A 72 19.82 2.26 7.67
N LEU A 73 20.06 1.83 8.91
CA LEU A 73 21.26 2.17 9.67
C LEU A 73 22.14 0.92 9.82
N GLY A 74 23.31 0.88 9.17
CA GLY A 74 24.22 -0.25 9.28
C GLY A 74 23.98 -1.36 8.25
N ARG A 75 24.30 -2.63 8.59
CA ARG A 75 24.40 -3.73 7.61
C ARG A 75 23.10 -4.53 7.42
N GLY A 76 22.21 -4.54 8.39
CA GLY A 76 21.00 -5.36 8.37
C GLY A 76 19.74 -4.53 8.10
N PRO A 77 18.60 -5.20 7.88
CA PRO A 77 17.32 -4.54 7.79
C PRO A 77 16.87 -3.96 9.13
N GLY A 78 16.00 -2.96 9.09
CA GLY A 78 15.30 -2.46 10.27
C GLY A 78 13.80 -2.52 10.04
N TYR A 79 13.05 -2.71 11.12
CA TYR A 79 11.64 -3.00 11.07
C TYR A 79 10.83 -2.11 12.02
N ILE A 80 9.69 -1.61 11.53
CA ILE A 80 8.66 -0.97 12.34
C ILE A 80 7.34 -1.71 12.13
N GLY A 81 6.51 -1.86 13.15
CA GLY A 81 5.25 -2.60 12.97
C GLY A 81 4.16 -2.15 13.91
N THR A 82 2.94 -2.50 13.58
CA THR A 82 1.76 -2.15 14.37
C THR A 82 1.81 -2.76 15.78
N PHE A 83 1.28 -2.02 16.75
CA PHE A 83 1.08 -2.56 18.09
C PHE A 83 -0.03 -3.62 18.11
N LYS A 84 -1.13 -3.38 17.35
CA LYS A 84 -2.27 -4.29 17.23
C LYS A 84 -1.96 -5.43 16.26
N ALA A 85 -2.50 -6.61 16.54
CA ALA A 85 -2.50 -7.77 15.64
C ALA A 85 -3.84 -7.90 14.93
N TYR A 86 -3.84 -8.48 13.74
CA TYR A 86 -5.00 -8.64 12.85
C TYR A 86 -5.08 -10.09 12.36
N THR A 87 -6.30 -10.56 12.10
CA THR A 87 -6.58 -11.95 11.65
C THR A 87 -7.05 -11.96 10.20
N ASN A 88 -8.28 -11.54 9.95
CA ASN A 88 -8.83 -11.36 8.61
C ASN A 88 -8.92 -9.87 8.32
N PHE A 89 -8.34 -9.42 7.23
CA PHE A 89 -8.27 -8.00 6.92
C PHE A 89 -7.99 -7.74 5.43
N GLU A 90 -8.30 -6.54 5.03
CA GLU A 90 -7.75 -5.88 3.87
C GLU A 90 -6.80 -4.79 4.36
N LEU A 91 -5.62 -4.72 3.78
CA LEU A 91 -4.58 -3.73 4.06
C LEU A 91 -4.25 -2.98 2.78
N HIS A 92 -4.36 -1.67 2.82
CA HIS A 92 -3.92 -0.77 1.74
C HIS A 92 -2.66 -0.03 2.18
N VAL A 93 -1.66 0.00 1.31
CA VAL A 93 -0.38 0.68 1.55
C VAL A 93 0.05 1.39 0.27
N GLU A 94 0.31 2.69 0.34
CA GLU A 94 1.05 3.37 -0.71
C GLU A 94 2.53 3.45 -0.33
N PHE A 95 3.41 3.14 -1.28
CA PHE A 95 4.85 3.19 -1.07
C PHE A 95 5.61 3.81 -2.24
N ASN A 96 6.77 4.38 -1.93
CA ASN A 96 7.74 4.89 -2.90
C ASN A 96 9.14 4.53 -2.41
N GLN A 97 9.88 3.77 -3.21
CA GLN A 97 11.25 3.35 -2.91
C GLN A 97 12.26 4.06 -3.80
N ASP A 98 13.42 4.38 -3.24
CA ASP A 98 14.56 4.83 -4.03
C ASP A 98 15.10 3.68 -4.90
N ALA A 99 15.83 3.99 -5.97
CA ALA A 99 16.39 2.99 -6.88
C ALA A 99 17.33 2.02 -6.15
N GLY A 100 17.19 0.72 -6.40
CA GLY A 100 17.98 -0.34 -5.78
C GLY A 100 17.62 -0.60 -4.30
N HIS A 101 16.59 0.04 -3.76
CA HIS A 101 16.13 -0.23 -2.40
C HIS A 101 15.47 -1.60 -2.29
N ASN A 102 15.56 -2.21 -1.12
CA ASN A 102 14.84 -3.42 -0.74
C ASN A 102 13.99 -3.13 0.50
N SER A 103 12.76 -3.54 0.45
CA SER A 103 11.77 -3.37 1.52
C SER A 103 10.77 -4.52 1.48
N GLY A 104 9.77 -4.46 2.32
CA GLY A 104 8.67 -5.42 2.35
C GLY A 104 7.58 -5.03 3.32
N VAL A 105 6.39 -5.55 3.04
CA VAL A 105 5.25 -5.55 3.97
C VAL A 105 5.10 -6.96 4.51
N PHE A 106 5.23 -7.11 5.82
CA PHE A 106 5.12 -8.39 6.50
C PHE A 106 3.79 -8.45 7.24
N ILE A 107 3.08 -9.55 7.15
CA ILE A 107 1.77 -9.72 7.78
C ILE A 107 1.68 -11.02 8.59
N ARG A 108 0.75 -11.03 9.56
CA ARG A 108 0.38 -12.20 10.35
C ARG A 108 1.54 -12.82 11.14
N GLY A 109 2.55 -12.06 11.48
CA GLY A 109 3.63 -12.56 12.33
C GLY A 109 3.46 -12.20 13.80
N PRO A 110 4.29 -12.78 14.68
CA PRO A 110 4.17 -12.62 16.12
C PRO A 110 4.42 -11.19 16.58
N ARG A 111 3.72 -10.77 17.63
CA ARG A 111 4.03 -9.49 18.29
C ARG A 111 5.42 -9.45 18.92
N ASN A 112 5.86 -10.58 19.46
CA ASN A 112 7.20 -10.72 20.00
C ASN A 112 8.16 -11.10 18.88
N THR A 113 9.04 -10.17 18.51
CA THR A 113 10.01 -10.32 17.43
C THR A 113 11.43 -10.59 17.95
N MET A 114 11.58 -11.15 19.15
CA MET A 114 12.92 -11.53 19.70
C MET A 114 13.67 -12.49 18.78
N SER A 115 12.96 -13.35 18.03
CA SER A 115 13.54 -14.22 17.00
C SER A 115 13.79 -13.51 15.66
N GLY A 116 13.60 -12.20 15.59
CA GLY A 116 13.68 -11.40 14.38
C GLY A 116 12.38 -11.43 13.57
N VAL A 117 12.37 -10.62 12.49
CA VAL A 117 11.33 -10.59 11.46
C VAL A 117 11.90 -11.27 10.22
N SER A 118 11.18 -12.24 9.68
CA SER A 118 11.60 -12.98 8.49
C SER A 118 10.41 -13.66 7.80
N GLN A 119 10.61 -14.12 6.56
CA GLN A 119 9.65 -14.93 5.81
C GLN A 119 9.31 -16.29 6.46
N TYR A 120 9.99 -16.70 7.52
CA TYR A 120 9.70 -17.95 8.22
C TYR A 120 8.67 -17.78 9.34
N ASN A 121 8.51 -16.56 9.86
CA ASN A 121 7.54 -16.25 10.91
C ASN A 121 6.52 -15.17 10.55
N PHE A 122 6.56 -14.70 9.30
CA PHE A 122 5.62 -13.78 8.67
C PHE A 122 5.34 -14.22 7.22
N TYR A 123 4.27 -13.74 6.63
CA TYR A 123 4.18 -13.62 5.17
C TYR A 123 4.83 -12.32 4.75
N GLU A 124 5.89 -12.40 3.97
CA GLU A 124 6.62 -11.24 3.45
C GLU A 124 6.17 -10.96 2.02
N ILE A 125 5.52 -9.83 1.81
CA ILE A 125 5.22 -9.28 0.49
C ILE A 125 6.37 -8.35 0.13
N ASN A 126 7.17 -8.75 -0.84
CA ASN A 126 8.41 -8.08 -1.17
C ASN A 126 8.21 -6.73 -1.86
N ILE A 127 9.12 -5.80 -1.64
CA ILE A 127 9.25 -4.51 -2.33
C ILE A 127 10.71 -4.39 -2.80
N ALA A 128 10.99 -4.83 -4.02
CA ALA A 128 12.28 -4.69 -4.67
C ALA A 128 12.12 -4.91 -6.18
N ASP A 129 12.68 -4.04 -6.99
CA ASP A 129 12.65 -4.20 -8.45
C ASP A 129 13.80 -5.07 -8.97
N THR A 130 14.82 -5.31 -8.13
CA THR A 130 15.93 -6.22 -8.40
C THR A 130 16.37 -6.87 -7.09
N HIS A 131 16.40 -8.19 -7.03
CA HIS A 131 16.90 -8.92 -5.87
C HIS A 131 17.51 -10.25 -6.28
N SER A 132 18.62 -10.64 -5.65
CA SER A 132 19.38 -11.87 -5.99
C SER A 132 18.56 -13.14 -5.79
N SER A 133 17.58 -13.15 -4.89
CA SER A 133 16.66 -14.28 -4.70
C SER A 133 15.64 -14.39 -5.84
N GLY A 134 15.47 -13.36 -6.67
CA GLY A 134 14.48 -13.25 -7.72
C GLY A 134 13.03 -13.03 -7.22
N TYR A 135 12.83 -12.71 -5.93
CA TYR A 135 11.55 -12.22 -5.45
C TYR A 135 11.48 -10.70 -5.67
N MET A 136 10.52 -10.26 -6.46
CA MET A 136 10.31 -8.85 -6.83
C MET A 136 9.10 -8.27 -6.08
N THR A 137 8.86 -6.97 -6.30
CA THR A 137 7.73 -6.25 -5.69
C THR A 137 6.39 -6.95 -5.97
N GLY A 138 5.60 -7.19 -4.93
CA GLY A 138 4.28 -7.83 -5.01
C GLY A 138 4.31 -9.36 -4.94
N MET A 139 5.48 -10.00 -4.96
CA MET A 139 5.60 -11.44 -4.71
C MET A 139 5.56 -11.76 -3.22
N ILE A 140 5.17 -12.98 -2.88
CA ILE A 140 5.22 -13.48 -1.50
C ILE A 140 6.46 -14.37 -1.36
N VAL A 141 7.43 -13.92 -0.58
CA VAL A 141 8.73 -14.58 -0.44
C VAL A 141 8.57 -16.02 0.02
N SER A 142 9.26 -16.95 -0.63
CA SER A 142 9.21 -18.39 -0.44
C SER A 142 7.90 -19.10 -0.82
N LEU A 143 6.85 -18.36 -1.21
CA LEU A 143 5.52 -18.96 -1.49
C LEU A 143 4.97 -18.66 -2.89
N HIS A 144 5.23 -17.49 -3.45
CA HIS A 144 4.77 -17.11 -4.79
C HIS A 144 5.81 -16.30 -5.53
N LYS A 145 6.07 -16.66 -6.78
CA LYS A 145 7.03 -16.00 -7.66
C LYS A 145 6.48 -15.93 -9.08
N ASP A 146 6.65 -14.79 -9.74
CA ASP A 146 6.27 -14.57 -11.12
C ASP A 146 7.45 -13.96 -11.89
N ASP A 147 7.54 -14.21 -13.19
CA ASP A 147 8.63 -13.71 -14.05
C ASP A 147 8.39 -12.28 -14.56
N LYS A 148 7.17 -11.76 -14.43
CA LYS A 148 6.76 -10.47 -14.99
C LYS A 148 6.18 -9.54 -13.94
N MET A 149 7.04 -8.80 -13.25
CA MET A 149 6.62 -7.82 -12.26
C MET A 149 6.81 -6.38 -12.76
N PRO A 150 5.87 -5.47 -12.44
CA PRO A 150 6.02 -4.06 -12.82
C PRO A 150 7.19 -3.41 -12.08
N LYS A 151 7.79 -2.40 -12.70
CA LYS A 151 8.79 -1.55 -12.06
C LYS A 151 8.13 -0.52 -11.14
N THR A 152 8.65 -0.40 -9.92
CA THR A 152 8.06 0.39 -8.83
C THR A 152 8.97 1.51 -8.30
N GLU A 153 10.26 1.46 -8.57
CA GLU A 153 11.24 2.45 -8.11
C GLU A 153 10.92 3.88 -8.55
N GLY A 154 11.20 4.84 -7.69
CA GLY A 154 11.14 6.28 -7.96
C GLY A 154 9.74 6.86 -8.15
N LYS A 155 8.69 6.12 -7.87
CA LYS A 155 7.29 6.57 -7.97
C LYS A 155 6.42 6.00 -6.86
N TRP A 156 5.27 6.63 -6.64
CA TRP A 156 4.26 6.08 -5.76
C TRP A 156 3.55 4.88 -6.40
N ASN A 157 3.37 3.85 -5.60
CA ASN A 157 2.68 2.62 -5.98
C ASN A 157 1.67 2.27 -4.89
N THR A 158 0.62 1.55 -5.26
CA THR A 158 -0.37 1.00 -4.34
C THR A 158 -0.18 -0.50 -4.19
N MET A 159 -0.23 -0.98 -2.96
CA MET A 159 -0.25 -2.39 -2.63
C MET A 159 -1.46 -2.67 -1.76
N ASP A 160 -2.36 -3.51 -2.26
CA ASP A 160 -3.52 -3.99 -1.54
C ASP A 160 -3.32 -5.47 -1.20
N ILE A 161 -3.49 -5.81 0.07
CA ILE A 161 -3.31 -7.18 0.58
C ILE A 161 -4.61 -7.61 1.25
N THR A 162 -5.22 -8.66 0.72
CA THR A 162 -6.36 -9.31 1.36
C THR A 162 -5.88 -10.60 2.03
N ALA A 163 -6.16 -10.74 3.33
CA ALA A 163 -5.84 -11.94 4.09
C ALA A 163 -7.11 -12.42 4.82
N LYS A 164 -7.77 -13.48 4.29
CA LYS A 164 -8.99 -14.05 4.86
C LYS A 164 -8.86 -15.57 5.02
N GLY A 165 -8.93 -16.04 6.27
CA GLY A 165 -8.68 -17.45 6.57
C GLY A 165 -7.30 -17.87 6.07
N ARG A 166 -7.28 -18.75 5.09
CA ARG A 166 -6.05 -19.27 4.45
C ARG A 166 -5.66 -18.53 3.17
N ASP A 167 -6.59 -17.73 2.64
CA ASP A 167 -6.39 -17.04 1.38
C ASP A 167 -5.62 -15.73 1.61
N ILE A 168 -4.56 -15.53 0.84
CA ILE A 168 -3.81 -14.29 0.77
C ILE A 168 -3.72 -13.89 -0.69
N THR A 169 -4.18 -12.69 -1.00
CA THR A 169 -4.12 -12.08 -2.33
C THR A 169 -3.38 -10.75 -2.22
N VAL A 170 -2.47 -10.50 -3.15
CA VAL A 170 -1.73 -9.25 -3.29
C VAL A 170 -2.06 -8.61 -4.63
N THR A 171 -2.41 -7.34 -4.60
CA THR A 171 -2.65 -6.51 -5.78
C THR A 171 -1.68 -5.34 -5.77
N LEU A 172 -0.96 -5.14 -6.85
CA LEU A 172 0.00 -4.05 -7.03
C LEU A 172 -0.48 -3.13 -8.17
N ASN A 173 -0.71 -1.86 -7.88
CA ASN A 173 -1.22 -0.88 -8.84
C ASN A 173 -2.49 -1.33 -9.58
N GLY A 174 -3.39 -2.06 -8.89
CA GLY A 174 -4.64 -2.58 -9.43
C GLY A 174 -4.54 -3.94 -10.14
N GLU A 175 -3.35 -4.53 -10.26
CA GLU A 175 -3.15 -5.86 -10.87
C GLU A 175 -2.81 -6.91 -9.81
N GLU A 176 -3.49 -8.07 -9.84
CA GLU A 176 -3.18 -9.20 -8.95
C GLU A 176 -1.77 -9.74 -9.27
N THR A 177 -0.87 -9.70 -8.28
CA THR A 177 0.52 -10.14 -8.42
C THR A 177 0.83 -11.42 -7.67
N ALA A 178 0.04 -11.76 -6.67
CA ALA A 178 0.19 -13.02 -5.95
C ALA A 178 -1.15 -13.47 -5.36
N LYS A 179 -1.38 -14.77 -5.41
CA LYS A 179 -2.50 -15.42 -4.73
C LYS A 179 -2.08 -16.78 -4.22
N ILE A 180 -2.24 -17.00 -2.92
CA ILE A 180 -1.87 -18.25 -2.27
C ILE A 180 -2.95 -18.73 -1.31
N GLN A 181 -2.90 -20.01 -0.98
CA GLN A 181 -3.59 -20.60 0.17
C GLN A 181 -2.56 -21.21 1.09
N ASP A 182 -2.41 -20.65 2.27
CA ASP A 182 -1.47 -21.13 3.28
C ASP A 182 -2.08 -21.06 4.68
N ARG A 183 -1.55 -21.84 5.61
CA ARG A 183 -2.05 -21.95 6.98
C ARG A 183 -0.98 -21.81 8.05
N ALA A 184 0.21 -21.39 7.69
CA ALA A 184 1.31 -21.26 8.65
C ALA A 184 1.03 -20.14 9.67
N HIS A 185 0.43 -19.03 9.20
CA HIS A 185 0.15 -17.86 10.04
C HIS A 185 -1.28 -17.38 9.84
N TYR A 186 -2.07 -17.33 10.93
CA TYR A 186 -3.48 -16.91 10.88
C TYR A 186 -3.70 -15.48 11.35
N SER A 187 -2.88 -14.99 12.27
CA SER A 187 -3.01 -13.66 12.85
C SER A 187 -1.66 -13.11 13.28
N GLY A 188 -1.57 -11.80 13.36
CA GLY A 188 -0.36 -11.14 13.84
C GLY A 188 -0.28 -9.69 13.42
N VAL A 189 0.86 -9.09 13.65
CA VAL A 189 1.11 -7.67 13.36
C VAL A 189 1.42 -7.44 11.88
N VAL A 190 1.24 -6.19 11.45
CA VAL A 190 1.76 -5.68 10.17
C VAL A 190 3.10 -5.03 10.44
N VAL A 191 4.12 -5.36 9.63
CA VAL A 191 5.47 -4.83 9.78
C VAL A 191 5.97 -4.29 8.43
N LEU A 192 6.68 -3.17 8.47
CA LEU A 192 7.36 -2.56 7.33
C LEU A 192 8.88 -2.69 7.51
N GLN A 193 9.59 -2.91 6.42
CA GLN A 193 11.03 -3.06 6.40
C GLN A 193 11.71 -1.87 5.74
N ALA A 194 12.88 -1.48 6.23
CA ALA A 194 13.85 -0.64 5.53
C ALA A 194 15.16 -1.42 5.40
N PHE A 195 15.52 -1.75 4.15
CA PHE A 195 16.73 -2.52 3.86
C PHE A 195 17.29 -2.14 2.50
N GLY A 196 18.36 -1.82 2.19
CA GLY A 196 18.90 -1.30 0.95
C GLY A 196 19.43 0.12 1.13
N ASP A 197 20.00 0.66 0.11
CA ASP A 197 20.49 2.03 0.12
C ASP A 197 19.36 3.00 -0.22
N GLY A 198 19.43 4.23 0.32
CA GLY A 198 18.38 5.22 0.16
C GLY A 198 17.20 5.02 1.12
N LYS A 199 16.04 5.50 0.74
CA LYS A 199 14.84 5.57 1.58
C LYS A 199 13.69 4.77 0.98
N ILE A 200 12.87 4.21 1.85
CA ILE A 200 11.52 3.78 1.57
C ILE A 200 10.54 4.74 2.25
N ARG A 201 9.46 5.11 1.56
CA ARG A 201 8.42 6.01 2.05
C ARG A 201 7.08 5.32 1.93
N PHE A 202 6.26 5.49 2.96
CA PHE A 202 4.91 4.96 3.01
C PHE A 202 3.92 6.06 3.37
N ARG A 203 2.69 5.97 2.83
CA ARG A 203 1.57 6.83 3.18
C ARG A 203 0.25 6.10 2.94
N ASN A 204 -0.86 6.70 3.30
CA ASN A 204 -2.20 6.15 3.10
C ASN A 204 -2.33 4.70 3.61
N ILE A 205 -1.62 4.37 4.70
CA ILE A 205 -1.68 3.04 5.29
C ILE A 205 -2.99 2.90 6.05
N LYS A 206 -3.88 2.07 5.55
CA LYS A 206 -5.19 1.82 6.16
C LYS A 206 -5.52 0.33 6.14
N ILE A 207 -6.32 -0.10 7.12
CA ILE A 207 -6.73 -1.49 7.27
C ILE A 207 -8.23 -1.56 7.52
N ARG A 208 -8.86 -2.62 7.00
CA ARG A 208 -10.24 -2.98 7.29
C ARG A 208 -10.26 -4.42 7.81
N GLU A 209 -10.74 -4.63 9.04
CA GLU A 209 -10.93 -5.96 9.58
C GLU A 209 -12.19 -6.59 8.99
N MET A 210 -12.12 -7.88 8.69
CA MET A 210 -13.20 -8.68 8.12
C MET A 210 -13.61 -9.78 9.11
N GLU A 211 -14.88 -10.20 9.03
CA GLU A 211 -15.40 -11.36 9.76
C GLU A 211 -14.92 -12.70 9.20
#